data_e5577cc62dcbcf33472574da352152d1
#
_entry.id   e5577cc62dcbcf33472574da352152d1
#
_cell.length_a   1.000
_cell.length_b   1.000
_cell.length_c   1.000
_cell.angle_alpha   90.00
_cell.angle_beta   90.00
_cell.angle_gamma   90.00
#
_symmetry.space_group_name_H-M   'P 1'
#
loop_
_entity.id
_entity.type
_entity.pdbx_description
1 polymer ?
#
loop_
_entity_poly.entity_id
_entity_poly.type
_entity_poly.pdbx_seq_one_letter_code
_entity_poly.pdbx_strand_id
1 'polypeptide(L)'
;CMEEDFNLYKDQPLDSLLIRPNADKKREKAESVRYYFASVTGVDRAFGQILETLKEQGLDKNTIVIFASDHGETMCSQFTDDPKNSPYSESMNIPFLVRYPGHIQPRVDNLLMSAPDIMPTVLGLCGLGDSIPSNVQGRNWAPLFFDEKAEIERPGGALYIQNLDGEKDADGNCLLYTSDAAD
;
A
#
# COMPACT_ATOMS: atom_id res chain seq x y z
N CYS A 1 -0.86 -2.26 -19.67
CA CYS A 1 0.05 -3.41 -19.60
C CYS A 1 0.62 -3.71 -20.99
N MET A 2 1.74 -4.41 -21.04
CA MET A 2 2.29 -4.87 -22.32
C MET A 2 1.52 -6.09 -22.81
N GLU A 3 1.54 -6.33 -24.13
CA GLU A 3 0.82 -7.46 -24.72
C GLU A 3 1.32 -8.81 -24.21
N GLU A 4 2.62 -8.94 -23.98
CA GLU A 4 3.23 -10.15 -23.42
C GLU A 4 2.71 -10.47 -22.02
N ASP A 5 2.49 -9.46 -21.16
CA ASP A 5 1.93 -9.65 -19.82
C ASP A 5 0.45 -10.06 -19.90
N PHE A 6 -0.31 -9.42 -20.79
CA PHE A 6 -1.72 -9.75 -20.98
C PHE A 6 -1.90 -11.18 -21.49
N ASN A 7 -1.02 -11.64 -22.37
CA ASN A 7 -1.07 -13.01 -22.89
C ASN A 7 -0.96 -14.10 -21.82
N LEU A 8 -0.42 -13.77 -20.62
CA LEU A 8 -0.38 -14.73 -19.51
C LEU A 8 -1.76 -14.95 -18.88
N TYR A 9 -2.69 -14.00 -19.04
CA TYR A 9 -3.97 -13.99 -18.34
C TYR A 9 -5.19 -14.03 -19.24
N LYS A 10 -5.07 -13.74 -20.54
CA LYS A 10 -6.20 -13.59 -21.48
C LYS A 10 -7.13 -14.80 -21.52
N ASP A 11 -6.57 -16.00 -21.42
CA ASP A 11 -7.30 -17.27 -21.49
C ASP A 11 -7.54 -17.90 -20.12
N GLN A 12 -7.12 -17.25 -19.03
CA GLN A 12 -7.32 -17.77 -17.67
C GLN A 12 -8.82 -17.67 -17.30
N PRO A 13 -9.39 -18.70 -16.70
CA PRO A 13 -10.75 -18.65 -16.18
C PRO A 13 -10.86 -17.55 -15.10
N LEU A 14 -11.96 -16.81 -15.06
CA LEU A 14 -12.19 -15.81 -13.99
C LEU A 14 -12.15 -16.43 -12.61
N ASP A 15 -12.55 -17.69 -12.47
CA ASP A 15 -12.51 -18.44 -11.22
C ASP A 15 -11.09 -18.62 -10.65
N SER A 16 -10.08 -18.67 -11.52
CA SER A 16 -8.68 -18.77 -11.09
C SER A 16 -8.07 -17.40 -10.73
N LEU A 17 -8.66 -16.32 -11.17
CA LEU A 17 -8.20 -14.95 -10.92
C LEU A 17 -8.98 -14.29 -9.78
N LEU A 18 -10.30 -14.46 -9.73
CA LEU A 18 -11.18 -13.94 -8.68
C LEU A 18 -11.45 -15.03 -7.64
N ILE A 19 -10.42 -15.38 -6.87
CA ILE A 19 -10.45 -16.50 -5.93
C ILE A 19 -11.16 -16.21 -4.60
N ARG A 20 -11.43 -14.95 -4.30
CA ARG A 20 -12.11 -14.59 -3.05
C ARG A 20 -13.55 -15.10 -3.04
N PRO A 21 -14.04 -15.67 -1.91
CA PRO A 21 -15.37 -16.27 -1.84
C PRO A 21 -16.51 -15.30 -2.13
N ASN A 22 -16.29 -14.02 -1.84
CA ASN A 22 -17.26 -12.93 -2.01
C ASN A 22 -17.05 -12.11 -3.30
N ALA A 23 -16.21 -12.60 -4.23
CA ALA A 23 -16.03 -11.94 -5.52
C ALA A 23 -17.22 -12.23 -6.44
N ASP A 24 -17.87 -11.18 -6.93
CA ASP A 24 -18.94 -11.28 -7.91
C ASP A 24 -18.37 -11.33 -9.34
N LYS A 25 -18.27 -12.55 -9.87
CA LYS A 25 -17.72 -12.82 -11.20
C LYS A 25 -18.66 -12.41 -12.34
N LYS A 26 -19.91 -12.05 -12.04
CA LYS A 26 -20.90 -11.58 -13.01
C LYS A 26 -20.88 -10.06 -13.19
N ARG A 27 -20.08 -9.34 -12.40
CA ARG A 27 -19.94 -7.90 -12.56
C ARG A 27 -19.38 -7.56 -13.95
N GLU A 28 -19.87 -6.50 -14.53
CA GLU A 28 -19.40 -5.97 -15.82
C GLU A 28 -17.87 -5.80 -15.86
N LYS A 29 -17.30 -5.37 -14.74
CA LYS A 29 -15.84 -5.15 -14.59
C LYS A 29 -15.03 -6.43 -14.34
N ALA A 30 -15.67 -7.61 -14.18
CA ALA A 30 -14.93 -8.84 -13.86
C ALA A 30 -13.88 -9.20 -14.92
N GLU A 31 -14.17 -8.95 -16.19
CA GLU A 31 -13.23 -9.20 -17.29
C GLU A 31 -11.98 -8.31 -17.21
N SER A 32 -12.06 -7.13 -16.59
CA SER A 32 -10.91 -6.22 -16.42
C SER A 32 -9.83 -6.77 -15.49
N VAL A 33 -10.14 -7.81 -14.71
CA VAL A 33 -9.17 -8.44 -13.80
C VAL A 33 -7.95 -8.97 -14.54
N ARG A 34 -8.10 -9.44 -15.78
CA ARG A 34 -6.98 -9.91 -16.60
C ARG A 34 -5.96 -8.81 -16.87
N TYR A 35 -6.45 -7.61 -17.17
CA TYR A 35 -5.60 -6.43 -17.35
C TYR A 35 -4.93 -5.99 -16.04
N TYR A 36 -5.63 -6.14 -14.93
CA TYR A 36 -5.08 -5.85 -13.60
C TYR A 36 -3.90 -6.77 -13.28
N PHE A 37 -4.06 -8.08 -13.41
CA PHE A 37 -2.99 -9.05 -13.20
C PHE A 37 -1.82 -8.83 -14.16
N ALA A 38 -2.11 -8.55 -15.42
CA ALA A 38 -1.08 -8.21 -16.41
C ALA A 38 -0.30 -6.95 -16.03
N SER A 39 -0.99 -5.93 -15.52
CA SER A 39 -0.35 -4.70 -15.04
C SER A 39 0.55 -4.96 -13.82
N VAL A 40 0.09 -5.78 -12.87
CA VAL A 40 0.91 -6.19 -11.71
C VAL A 40 2.17 -6.93 -12.17
N THR A 41 2.05 -7.86 -13.12
CA THR A 41 3.22 -8.56 -13.72
C THR A 41 4.19 -7.59 -14.38
N GLY A 42 3.68 -6.60 -15.12
CA GLY A 42 4.51 -5.56 -15.74
C GLY A 42 5.25 -4.69 -14.74
N VAL A 43 4.58 -4.35 -13.63
CA VAL A 43 5.20 -3.60 -12.52
C VAL A 43 6.29 -4.44 -11.84
N ASP A 44 6.02 -5.72 -11.56
CA ASP A 44 6.99 -6.64 -10.94
C ASP A 44 8.26 -6.76 -11.81
N ARG A 45 8.10 -6.95 -13.12
CA ARG A 45 9.22 -6.99 -14.05
C ARG A 45 10.02 -5.69 -14.05
N ALA A 46 9.36 -4.53 -14.12
CA ALA A 46 10.01 -3.23 -14.08
C ALA A 46 10.77 -3.01 -12.77
N PHE A 47 10.18 -3.44 -11.66
CA PHE A 47 10.83 -3.39 -10.36
C PHE A 47 12.07 -4.28 -10.30
N GLY A 48 11.99 -5.49 -10.87
CA GLY A 48 13.16 -6.37 -11.03
C GLY A 48 14.30 -5.72 -11.79
N GLN A 49 14.01 -5.03 -12.90
CA GLN A 49 15.02 -4.29 -13.70
C GLN A 49 15.68 -3.17 -12.89
N ILE A 50 14.93 -2.46 -12.05
CA ILE A 50 15.47 -1.43 -11.14
C ILE A 50 16.46 -2.05 -10.17
N LEU A 51 16.10 -3.18 -9.54
CA LEU A 51 16.97 -3.87 -8.58
C LEU A 51 18.26 -4.39 -9.26
N GLU A 52 18.15 -4.92 -10.46
CA GLU A 52 19.30 -5.40 -11.22
C GLU A 52 20.23 -4.24 -11.59
N THR A 53 19.68 -3.13 -12.08
CA THR A 53 20.45 -1.92 -12.39
C THR A 53 21.19 -1.38 -11.17
N LEU A 54 20.56 -1.31 -10.01
CA LEU A 54 21.21 -0.90 -8.77
C LEU A 54 22.39 -1.81 -8.42
N LYS A 55 22.24 -3.11 -8.62
CA LYS A 55 23.31 -4.08 -8.39
C LYS A 55 24.45 -3.92 -9.38
N GLU A 56 24.16 -3.79 -10.67
CA GLU A 56 25.16 -3.58 -11.73
C GLU A 56 25.98 -2.31 -11.54
N GLN A 57 25.34 -1.26 -11.02
CA GLN A 57 25.98 0.01 -10.70
C GLN A 57 26.69 0.02 -9.33
N GLY A 58 26.64 -1.06 -8.58
CA GLY A 58 27.23 -1.16 -7.24
C GLY A 58 26.54 -0.27 -6.19
N LEU A 59 25.31 0.16 -6.43
CA LEU A 59 24.55 1.05 -5.56
C LEU A 59 23.62 0.29 -4.60
N ASP A 60 23.43 -1.00 -4.82
CA ASP A 60 22.42 -1.83 -4.14
C ASP A 60 22.58 -1.89 -2.62
N LYS A 61 23.81 -1.73 -2.10
CA LYS A 61 24.11 -1.75 -0.66
C LYS A 61 23.92 -0.40 0.02
N ASN A 62 23.91 0.68 -0.74
CA ASN A 62 23.78 2.05 -0.22
C ASN A 62 22.51 2.74 -0.72
N THR A 63 21.50 1.95 -1.09
CA THR A 63 20.21 2.45 -1.53
C THR A 63 19.10 1.81 -0.74
N ILE A 64 18.24 2.64 -0.14
CA ILE A 64 16.99 2.21 0.45
C ILE A 64 15.97 2.07 -0.68
N VAL A 65 15.45 0.87 -0.87
CA VAL A 65 14.41 0.60 -1.87
C VAL A 65 13.10 0.36 -1.15
N ILE A 66 12.07 1.10 -1.54
CA ILE A 66 10.72 0.99 -0.98
C ILE A 66 9.77 0.65 -2.13
N PHE A 67 8.98 -0.40 -1.94
CA PHE A 67 7.88 -0.76 -2.81
C PHE A 67 6.57 -0.63 -2.04
N ALA A 68 5.66 0.19 -2.53
CA ALA A 68 4.36 0.43 -1.92
C ALA A 68 3.30 0.70 -3.00
N SER A 69 2.03 0.64 -2.60
CA SER A 69 0.90 1.13 -3.41
C SER A 69 0.25 2.32 -2.70
N ASP A 70 -0.49 3.12 -3.45
CA ASP A 70 -1.29 4.24 -2.94
C ASP A 70 -2.56 3.74 -2.22
N HIS A 71 -3.24 2.75 -2.79
CA HIS A 71 -4.41 2.06 -2.24
C HIS A 71 -4.48 0.63 -2.79
N GLY A 72 -5.37 -0.17 -2.23
CA GLY A 72 -5.69 -1.49 -2.74
C GLY A 72 -6.80 -1.47 -3.77
N GLU A 73 -7.40 -2.65 -3.99
CA GLU A 73 -8.48 -2.85 -4.96
C GLU A 73 -9.34 -4.05 -4.53
N THR A 74 -10.66 -3.86 -4.43
CA THR A 74 -11.56 -4.94 -3.99
C THR A 74 -11.73 -6.05 -5.03
N MET A 75 -11.38 -5.83 -6.28
CA MET A 75 -11.42 -6.85 -7.34
C MET A 75 -12.77 -7.58 -7.41
N CYS A 76 -13.86 -6.82 -7.57
CA CYS A 76 -15.23 -7.33 -7.57
C CYS A 76 -15.70 -7.97 -6.26
N SER A 77 -14.93 -7.90 -5.17
CA SER A 77 -15.35 -8.34 -3.85
C SER A 77 -16.21 -7.27 -3.14
N GLN A 78 -16.85 -7.66 -2.03
CA GLN A 78 -17.54 -6.77 -1.08
C GLN A 78 -18.78 -6.06 -1.64
N PHE A 79 -19.21 -6.34 -2.87
CA PHE A 79 -20.38 -5.73 -3.51
C PHE A 79 -20.38 -4.18 -3.50
N THR A 80 -19.20 -3.57 -3.38
CA THR A 80 -19.06 -2.11 -3.40
C THR A 80 -18.92 -1.59 -4.83
N ASP A 81 -19.47 -0.39 -5.07
CA ASP A 81 -19.30 0.33 -6.33
C ASP A 81 -18.03 1.19 -6.33
N ASP A 82 -17.45 1.43 -5.15
CA ASP A 82 -16.15 2.08 -4.99
C ASP A 82 -15.08 1.04 -4.60
N PRO A 83 -14.38 0.47 -5.58
CA PRO A 83 -13.44 -0.63 -5.32
C PRO A 83 -12.14 -0.19 -4.65
N LYS A 84 -11.84 1.10 -4.63
CA LYS A 84 -10.57 1.65 -4.17
C LYS A 84 -10.71 2.45 -2.89
N ASN A 85 -11.78 3.22 -2.76
CA ASN A 85 -12.02 4.10 -1.63
C ASN A 85 -13.10 3.50 -0.73
N SER A 86 -12.76 2.42 -0.05
CA SER A 86 -13.69 1.66 0.81
C SER A 86 -12.98 1.14 2.06
N PRO A 87 -13.70 0.89 3.16
CA PRO A 87 -13.11 0.45 4.44
C PRO A 87 -12.68 -1.02 4.45
N TYR A 88 -12.80 -1.72 3.33
CA TYR A 88 -12.45 -3.13 3.25
C TYR A 88 -10.93 -3.35 3.17
N SER A 89 -10.46 -4.45 3.78
CA SER A 89 -9.03 -4.79 3.80
C SER A 89 -8.40 -4.80 2.41
N GLU A 90 -9.15 -5.22 1.40
CA GLU A 90 -8.69 -5.29 0.02
C GLU A 90 -8.36 -3.91 -0.56
N SER A 91 -9.04 -2.87 -0.07
CA SER A 91 -8.81 -1.47 -0.46
C SER A 91 -7.76 -0.79 0.42
N MET A 92 -7.77 -1.08 1.73
CA MET A 92 -6.93 -0.39 2.71
C MET A 92 -5.55 -1.03 2.90
N ASN A 93 -5.46 -2.36 2.78
CA ASN A 93 -4.23 -3.08 3.09
C ASN A 93 -3.33 -3.14 1.85
N ILE A 94 -2.38 -2.23 1.80
CA ILE A 94 -1.42 -2.11 0.70
C ILE A 94 -0.10 -2.83 1.01
N PRO A 95 0.63 -3.31 0.00
CA PRO A 95 1.99 -3.77 0.20
C PRO A 95 2.89 -2.62 0.64
N PHE A 96 3.77 -2.88 1.61
CA PHE A 96 4.82 -1.97 2.00
C PHE A 96 6.09 -2.79 2.28
N LEU A 97 7.03 -2.75 1.35
CA LEU A 97 8.28 -3.48 1.45
C LEU A 97 9.45 -2.50 1.49
N VAL A 98 10.38 -2.73 2.41
CA VAL A 98 11.59 -1.93 2.54
C VAL A 98 12.79 -2.86 2.46
N ARG A 99 13.75 -2.50 1.61
CA ARG A 99 15.01 -3.20 1.44
C ARG A 99 16.17 -2.24 1.64
N TYR A 100 17.05 -2.56 2.59
CA TYR A 100 18.31 -1.86 2.82
C TYR A 100 19.36 -2.86 3.30
N PRO A 101 20.11 -3.50 2.37
CA PRO A 101 21.02 -4.59 2.66
C PRO A 101 22.10 -4.21 3.66
N GLY A 102 22.33 -5.08 4.65
CA GLY A 102 23.30 -4.84 5.71
C GLY A 102 22.79 -3.97 6.87
N HIS A 103 21.65 -3.29 6.68
CA HIS A 103 21.05 -2.41 7.70
C HIS A 103 19.71 -2.95 8.21
N ILE A 104 18.86 -3.48 7.34
CA ILE A 104 17.57 -4.05 7.69
C ILE A 104 17.60 -5.55 7.46
N GLN A 105 17.29 -6.33 8.51
CA GLN A 105 17.18 -7.79 8.39
C GLN A 105 15.86 -8.20 7.75
N PRO A 106 15.88 -9.20 6.86
CA PRO A 106 14.66 -9.72 6.23
C PRO A 106 13.69 -10.27 7.28
N ARG A 107 12.47 -9.78 7.29
CA ARG A 107 11.37 -10.26 8.14
C ARG A 107 10.01 -9.81 7.61
N VAL A 108 8.97 -10.40 8.14
CA VAL A 108 7.60 -9.90 8.03
C VAL A 108 7.23 -9.24 9.36
N ASP A 109 6.66 -8.07 9.30
CA ASP A 109 6.19 -7.31 10.46
C ASP A 109 4.69 -7.01 10.32
N ASN A 110 3.96 -7.04 11.41
CA ASN A 110 2.54 -6.73 11.49
C ASN A 110 2.27 -5.30 12.01
N LEU A 111 3.25 -4.42 11.89
CA LEU A 111 3.08 -3.01 12.23
C LEU A 111 1.97 -2.39 11.38
N LEU A 112 0.99 -1.80 12.04
CA LEU A 112 -0.02 -1.00 11.36
C LEU A 112 0.57 0.38 11.04
N MET A 113 0.95 0.54 9.79
CA MET A 113 1.54 1.77 9.26
C MET A 113 0.55 2.44 8.32
N SER A 114 0.42 3.74 8.38
CA SER A 114 -0.50 4.53 7.58
C SER A 114 0.25 5.46 6.62
N ALA A 115 -0.44 5.97 5.60
CA ALA A 115 0.17 6.85 4.60
C ALA A 115 0.88 8.09 5.22
N PRO A 116 0.35 8.78 6.25
CA PRO A 116 1.08 9.86 6.93
C PRO A 116 2.42 9.45 7.54
N ASP A 117 2.60 8.17 7.90
CA ASP A 117 3.83 7.67 8.51
C ASP A 117 4.98 7.48 7.50
N ILE A 118 4.67 7.41 6.21
CA ILE A 118 5.65 7.09 5.17
C ILE A 118 6.78 8.12 5.15
N MET A 119 6.43 9.39 5.05
CA MET A 119 7.43 10.46 4.93
C MET A 119 8.35 10.54 6.16
N PRO A 120 7.86 10.62 7.41
CA PRO A 120 8.74 10.68 8.58
C PRO A 120 9.57 9.39 8.74
N THR A 121 9.03 8.22 8.35
CA THR A 121 9.76 6.96 8.38
C THR A 121 10.90 6.95 7.35
N VAL A 122 10.65 7.42 6.13
CA VAL A 122 11.69 7.53 5.09
C VAL A 122 12.81 8.47 5.55
N LEU A 123 12.48 9.62 6.11
CA LEU A 123 13.48 10.53 6.68
C LEU A 123 14.29 9.85 7.79
N GLY A 124 13.63 9.11 8.68
CA GLY A 124 14.30 8.35 9.73
C GLY A 124 15.23 7.27 9.18
N LEU A 125 14.81 6.54 8.14
CA LEU A 125 15.63 5.53 7.46
C LEU A 125 16.86 6.15 6.78
N CYS A 126 16.76 7.40 6.33
CA CYS A 126 17.86 8.17 5.75
C CYS A 126 18.77 8.82 6.83
N GLY A 127 18.51 8.62 8.11
CA GLY A 127 19.26 9.26 9.21
C GLY A 127 18.91 10.72 9.44
N LEU A 128 17.77 11.19 8.91
CA LEU A 128 17.28 12.57 9.00
C LEU A 128 16.12 12.71 10.00
N GLY A 129 16.04 11.80 10.99
CA GLY A 129 14.95 11.80 11.97
C GLY A 129 14.79 13.11 12.73
N ASP A 130 15.90 13.75 13.08
CA ASP A 130 15.92 15.05 13.79
C ASP A 130 15.45 16.22 12.90
N SER A 131 15.37 16.01 11.59
CA SER A 131 14.94 17.03 10.62
C SER A 131 13.44 16.89 10.27
N ILE A 132 12.71 15.99 10.90
CA ILE A 132 11.27 15.83 10.67
C ILE A 132 10.55 17.07 11.22
N PRO A 133 9.78 17.80 10.37
CA PRO A 133 9.05 18.98 10.82
C PRO A 133 8.03 18.65 11.92
N SER A 134 7.91 19.52 12.91
CA SER A 134 7.02 19.31 14.08
C SER A 134 5.52 19.27 13.75
N ASN A 135 5.12 19.76 12.57
CA ASN A 135 3.74 19.73 12.09
C ASN A 135 3.39 18.46 11.31
N VAL A 136 4.31 17.51 11.19
CA VAL A 136 4.03 16.19 10.57
C VAL A 136 3.15 15.37 11.50
N GLN A 137 2.04 14.87 10.98
CA GLN A 137 1.07 14.09 11.76
C GLN A 137 1.44 12.61 11.90
N GLY A 138 2.21 12.08 10.94
CA GLY A 138 2.65 10.69 10.95
C GLY A 138 3.79 10.42 11.93
N ARG A 139 3.99 9.14 12.24
CA ARG A 139 5.06 8.67 13.13
C ARG A 139 6.26 8.16 12.34
N ASN A 140 7.45 8.36 12.89
CA ASN A 140 8.67 7.78 12.37
C ASN A 140 8.85 6.35 12.92
N TRP A 141 8.67 5.35 12.08
CA TRP A 141 8.85 3.94 12.41
C TRP A 141 10.25 3.38 12.08
N ALA A 142 11.16 4.21 11.55
CA ALA A 142 12.50 3.76 11.17
C ALA A 142 13.26 2.97 12.25
N PRO A 143 13.19 3.31 13.56
CA PRO A 143 13.85 2.51 14.58
C PRO A 143 13.40 1.03 14.58
N LEU A 144 12.10 0.75 14.33
CA LEU A 144 11.61 -0.62 14.23
C LEU A 144 12.15 -1.36 13.00
N PHE A 145 12.48 -0.67 11.93
CA PHE A 145 13.10 -1.30 10.75
C PHE A 145 14.53 -1.75 11.02
N PHE A 146 15.27 -1.00 11.82
CA PHE A 146 16.66 -1.33 12.19
C PHE A 146 16.74 -2.34 13.36
N ASP A 147 15.84 -2.23 14.33
CA ASP A 147 15.76 -3.13 15.48
C ASP A 147 14.29 -3.51 15.77
N GLU A 148 13.95 -4.76 15.55
CA GLU A 148 12.58 -5.29 15.82
C GLU A 148 12.17 -5.19 17.29
N LYS A 149 13.15 -5.06 18.20
CA LYS A 149 12.97 -4.95 19.66
C LYS A 149 12.95 -3.52 20.15
N ALA A 150 13.01 -2.53 19.24
CA ALA A 150 12.89 -1.13 19.61
C ALA A 150 11.62 -0.90 20.44
N GLU A 151 11.76 -0.28 21.59
CA GLU A 151 10.66 0.01 22.52
C GLU A 151 9.84 1.20 22.01
N ILE A 152 9.00 0.95 21.02
CA ILE A 152 8.08 1.92 20.45
C ILE A 152 6.66 1.35 20.57
N GLU A 153 5.77 2.14 21.16
CA GLU A 153 4.36 1.78 21.25
C GLU A 153 3.77 1.63 19.84
N ARG A 154 3.28 0.43 19.56
CA ARG A 154 2.65 0.09 18.27
C ARG A 154 1.16 0.46 18.31
N PRO A 155 0.58 0.92 17.19
CA PRO A 155 -0.87 1.18 17.13
C PRO A 155 -1.65 -0.12 17.30
N GLY A 156 -2.71 -0.06 18.11
CA GLY A 156 -3.61 -1.20 18.35
C GLY A 156 -4.68 -1.38 17.29
N GLY A 157 -4.81 -0.43 16.36
CA GLY A 157 -5.83 -0.45 15.31
C GLY A 157 -5.53 0.57 14.23
N ALA A 158 -6.33 0.54 13.15
CA ALA A 158 -6.29 1.49 12.06
C ALA A 158 -7.64 2.21 11.96
N LEU A 159 -7.61 3.50 11.68
CA LEU A 159 -8.78 4.32 11.42
C LEU A 159 -8.91 4.55 9.91
N TYR A 160 -10.07 4.25 9.36
CA TYR A 160 -10.45 4.64 8.01
C TYR A 160 -11.18 5.98 8.04
N ILE A 161 -10.68 6.93 7.29
CA ILE A 161 -11.31 8.23 7.12
C ILE A 161 -11.62 8.41 5.63
N GLN A 162 -12.91 8.51 5.31
CA GLN A 162 -13.37 8.81 3.96
C GLN A 162 -13.86 10.25 3.91
N ASN A 163 -13.31 11.03 2.99
CA ASN A 163 -13.87 12.32 2.65
C ASN A 163 -15.04 12.10 1.68
N LEU A 164 -16.26 12.33 2.15
CA LEU A 164 -17.44 12.28 1.31
C LEU A 164 -17.53 13.60 0.55
N ASP A 165 -17.11 13.60 -0.72
CA ASP A 165 -17.30 14.74 -1.60
C ASP A 165 -18.78 15.11 -1.67
N GLY A 166 -19.13 16.27 -1.14
CA GLY A 166 -20.46 16.85 -1.30
C GLY A 166 -21.20 17.24 -0.03
N GLU A 167 -20.86 16.73 1.14
CA GLU A 167 -21.44 17.23 2.38
C GLU A 167 -20.61 18.39 2.92
N LYS A 168 -21.13 19.59 2.69
CA LYS A 168 -20.63 20.81 3.28
C LYS A 168 -21.61 21.27 4.33
N ASP A 169 -21.09 21.86 5.42
CA ASP A 169 -21.93 22.58 6.36
C ASP A 169 -22.59 23.80 5.72
N ALA A 170 -23.46 24.49 6.44
CA ALA A 170 -24.16 25.68 5.96
C ALA A 170 -23.18 26.81 5.55
N ASP A 171 -21.96 26.77 6.03
CA ASP A 171 -20.89 27.74 5.77
C ASP A 171 -19.96 27.31 4.61
N GLY A 172 -20.21 26.13 4.02
CA GLY A 172 -19.46 25.60 2.88
C GLY A 172 -18.20 24.85 3.26
N ASN A 173 -17.98 24.56 4.54
CA ASN A 173 -16.84 23.75 5.00
C ASN A 173 -17.12 22.26 4.81
N CYS A 174 -16.07 21.50 4.48
CA CYS A 174 -16.15 20.06 4.36
C CYS A 174 -16.44 19.43 5.73
N LEU A 175 -17.52 18.64 5.84
CA LEU A 175 -17.82 17.87 7.04
C LEU A 175 -16.91 16.65 7.10
N LEU A 176 -15.94 16.69 8.00
CA LEU A 176 -15.13 15.53 8.33
C LEU A 176 -15.88 14.69 9.37
N TYR A 177 -16.42 13.55 8.97
CA TYR A 177 -16.96 12.58 9.91
C TYR A 177 -15.80 11.78 10.53
N THR A 178 -15.44 12.14 11.75
CA THR A 178 -14.70 11.22 12.62
C THR A 178 -15.71 10.34 13.32
N SER A 179 -15.85 9.09 12.92
CA SER A 179 -16.54 8.12 13.76
C SER A 179 -15.60 7.76 14.92
N ASP A 180 -15.79 8.34 16.07
CA ASP A 180 -15.27 7.80 17.32
C ASP A 180 -16.00 6.47 17.57
N ALA A 181 -15.45 5.40 17.03
CA ALA A 181 -15.81 4.05 17.42
C ALA A 181 -14.84 3.61 18.52
N ALA A 182 -14.98 4.21 19.68
CA ALA A 182 -14.33 3.78 20.90
C ALA A 182 -15.38 3.86 22.03
N ASP A 183 -16.17 2.81 22.16
CA ASP A 183 -16.79 2.35 23.41
C ASP A 183 -16.93 0.82 23.36
#